data_d29aade906c3e6e3d7ebc6ffa85f679f
#
_entry.id   d29aade906c3e6e3d7ebc6ffa85f679f
#
_cell.length_a   1.000
_cell.length_b   1.000
_cell.length_c   1.000
_cell.angle_alpha   90.00
_cell.angle_beta   90.00
_cell.angle_gamma   90.00
#
_symmetry.space_group_name_H-M   'P 1'
#
loop_
_entity.id
_entity.type
_entity.pdbx_description
1 polymer ?
#
loop_
_entity_poly.entity_id
_entity_poly.type
_entity_poly.pdbx_seq_one_letter_code
_entity_poly.pdbx_strand_id
1 'polypeptide(L)'
;MNQMQQMMRQAQKMQAQILKVQEEMAGHREEATAGGMVTVGASGKGEILDVRIDPEAMRPEDAEMLQDLITVAANEALRKAREAVEHAMKKVTGGAGLPGLF
;
A
#
# COMPACT_ATOMS: atom_id res chain seq x y z
N MET A 1 -41.07 3.52 0.58
CA MET A 1 -39.90 2.81 1.15
C MET A 1 -39.63 3.32 2.54
N ASN A 2 -39.42 2.43 3.48
CA ASN A 2 -39.10 2.84 4.84
C ASN A 2 -37.59 3.17 4.97
N GLN A 3 -37.25 3.80 6.09
CA GLN A 3 -35.88 4.20 6.35
C GLN A 3 -34.92 3.02 6.39
N MET A 4 -35.37 1.88 6.88
CA MET A 4 -34.52 0.69 7.01
C MET A 4 -34.06 0.22 5.64
N GLN A 5 -34.94 0.20 4.64
CA GLN A 5 -34.60 -0.20 3.29
C GLN A 5 -33.57 0.77 2.65
N GLN A 6 -33.76 2.06 2.90
CA GLN A 6 -32.81 3.06 2.41
C GLN A 6 -31.44 2.92 3.04
N MET A 7 -31.41 2.67 4.35
CA MET A 7 -30.16 2.44 5.06
C MET A 7 -29.44 1.20 4.55
N MET A 8 -30.20 0.12 4.29
CA MET A 8 -29.61 -1.11 3.75
C MET A 8 -29.02 -0.91 2.36
N ARG A 9 -29.70 -0.14 1.51
CA ARG A 9 -29.17 0.18 0.18
C ARG A 9 -27.88 0.97 0.26
N GLN A 10 -27.83 1.96 1.14
CA GLN A 10 -26.64 2.76 1.32
C GLN A 10 -25.49 1.93 1.84
N ALA A 11 -25.75 1.01 2.78
CA ALA A 11 -24.73 0.11 3.30
C ALA A 11 -24.20 -0.80 2.21
N GLN A 12 -25.08 -1.37 1.39
CA GLN A 12 -24.68 -2.23 0.28
C GLN A 12 -23.85 -1.47 -0.75
N LYS A 13 -24.24 -0.24 -1.04
CA LYS A 13 -23.52 0.61 -1.99
C LYS A 13 -22.13 0.95 -1.48
N MET A 14 -22.02 1.28 -0.19
CA MET A 14 -20.73 1.56 0.41
C MET A 14 -19.83 0.33 0.38
N GLN A 15 -20.38 -0.83 0.72
CA GLN A 15 -19.62 -2.08 0.68
C GLN A 15 -19.09 -2.38 -0.72
N ALA A 16 -19.92 -2.17 -1.74
CA ALA A 16 -19.51 -2.35 -3.13
C ALA A 16 -18.38 -1.40 -3.50
N GLN A 17 -18.44 -0.15 -3.05
CA GLN A 17 -17.39 0.82 -3.31
C GLN A 17 -16.08 0.45 -2.60
N ILE A 18 -16.17 -0.04 -1.38
CA ILE A 18 -14.99 -0.50 -0.63
C ILE A 18 -14.31 -1.64 -1.37
N LEU A 19 -15.09 -2.64 -1.81
CA LEU A 19 -14.54 -3.77 -2.57
C LEU A 19 -13.88 -3.32 -3.87
N LYS A 20 -14.51 -2.39 -4.57
CA LYS A 20 -13.97 -1.86 -5.81
C LYS A 20 -12.63 -1.16 -5.57
N VAL A 21 -12.54 -0.34 -4.53
CA VAL A 21 -11.30 0.35 -4.20
C VAL A 21 -10.22 -0.64 -3.78
N GLN A 22 -10.58 -1.66 -3.00
CA GLN A 22 -9.63 -2.71 -2.62
C GLN A 22 -9.04 -3.40 -3.84
N GLU A 23 -9.87 -3.73 -4.83
CA GLU A 23 -9.42 -4.35 -6.07
C GLU A 23 -8.50 -3.42 -6.87
N GLU A 24 -8.87 -2.16 -6.99
CA GLU A 24 -8.06 -1.16 -7.70
C GLU A 24 -6.72 -0.95 -7.01
N MET A 25 -6.73 -0.85 -5.68
CA MET A 25 -5.51 -0.59 -4.93
C MET A 25 -4.64 -1.81 -4.77
N ALA A 26 -5.18 -3.02 -4.95
CA ALA A 26 -4.38 -4.24 -4.94
C ALA A 26 -3.30 -4.21 -6.03
N GLY A 27 -3.61 -3.60 -7.17
CA GLY A 27 -2.65 -3.43 -8.26
C GLY A 27 -1.82 -2.14 -8.18
N HIS A 28 -2.08 -1.31 -7.18
CA HIS A 28 -1.35 -0.06 -7.01
C HIS A 28 0.10 -0.35 -6.59
N ARG A 29 1.02 0.35 -7.24
CA ARG A 29 2.45 0.17 -7.00
C ARG A 29 3.04 1.42 -6.36
N GLU A 30 3.85 1.23 -5.34
CA GLU A 30 4.69 2.28 -4.77
C GLU A 30 6.13 1.83 -4.78
N GLU A 31 7.04 2.77 -4.87
CA GLU A 31 8.47 2.50 -4.84
C GLU A 31 9.15 3.34 -3.76
N ALA A 32 10.23 2.80 -3.22
CA ALA A 32 11.11 3.53 -2.32
C ALA A 32 12.54 3.19 -2.64
N THR A 33 13.43 4.17 -2.52
CA THR A 33 14.85 4.02 -2.79
C THR A 33 15.63 4.36 -1.54
N ALA A 34 16.63 3.55 -1.22
CA ALA A 34 17.52 3.76 -0.09
C ALA A 34 18.96 3.91 -0.58
N GLY A 35 19.66 4.92 -0.04
CA GLY A 35 21.07 5.17 -0.38
C GLY A 35 21.34 5.42 -1.85
N GLY A 36 20.30 5.69 -2.65
CA GLY A 36 20.44 5.83 -4.09
C GLY A 36 20.80 4.55 -4.82
N MET A 37 20.88 3.42 -4.11
CA MET A 37 21.40 2.16 -4.67
C MET A 37 20.37 1.04 -4.72
N VAL A 38 19.37 1.06 -3.85
CA VAL A 38 18.36 0.00 -3.78
C VAL A 38 16.98 0.60 -3.94
N THR A 39 16.21 0.09 -4.89
CA THR A 39 14.83 0.49 -5.11
C THR A 39 13.92 -0.72 -4.96
N VAL A 40 12.91 -0.61 -4.12
CA VAL A 40 11.95 -1.68 -3.88
C VAL A 40 10.57 -1.23 -4.34
N GLY A 41 9.87 -2.09 -5.06
CA GLY A 41 8.48 -1.88 -5.44
C GLY A 41 7.57 -2.76 -4.59
N ALA A 42 6.46 -2.18 -4.11
CA ALA A 42 5.47 -2.89 -3.30
C ALA A 42 4.07 -2.61 -3.81
N SER A 43 3.17 -3.55 -3.58
CA SER A 43 1.77 -3.43 -4.00
C SER A 43 0.86 -3.05 -2.85
N GLY A 44 -0.34 -2.59 -3.19
CA GLY A 44 -1.38 -2.30 -2.20
C GLY A 44 -1.85 -3.53 -1.43
N LYS A 45 -1.49 -4.73 -1.87
CA LYS A 45 -1.73 -5.97 -1.12
C LYS A 45 -0.72 -6.19 0.00
N GLY A 46 0.32 -5.37 0.07
CA GLY A 46 1.38 -5.56 1.05
C GLY A 46 2.44 -6.56 0.60
N GLU A 47 2.62 -6.72 -0.69
CA GLU A 47 3.61 -7.64 -1.26
C GLU A 47 4.76 -6.86 -1.88
N ILE A 48 5.98 -7.37 -1.69
CA ILE A 48 7.14 -6.88 -2.43
C ILE A 48 7.04 -7.42 -3.85
N LEU A 49 7.09 -6.52 -4.82
CA LEU A 49 6.97 -6.91 -6.24
C LEU A 49 8.33 -7.12 -6.89
N ASP A 50 9.28 -6.28 -6.55
CA ASP A 50 10.64 -6.39 -7.09
C ASP A 50 11.62 -5.62 -6.22
N VAL A 51 12.89 -5.95 -6.41
CA VAL A 51 14.01 -5.27 -5.77
C VAL A 51 15.04 -5.01 -6.86
N ARG A 52 15.45 -3.76 -7.03
CA ARG A 52 16.49 -3.37 -7.98
C ARG A 52 17.68 -2.84 -7.21
N ILE A 53 18.84 -3.38 -7.52
CA ILE A 53 20.09 -3.05 -6.84
C ILE A 53 21.08 -2.55 -7.87
N ASP A 54 21.70 -1.39 -7.58
CA ASP A 54 22.79 -0.89 -8.41
C ASP A 54 23.94 -1.91 -8.36
N PRO A 55 24.42 -2.39 -9.51
CA PRO A 55 25.52 -3.36 -9.53
C PRO A 55 26.76 -2.91 -8.79
N GLU A 56 27.02 -1.61 -8.72
CA GLU A 56 28.15 -1.06 -7.99
C GLU A 56 28.08 -1.31 -6.49
N ALA A 57 26.85 -1.53 -5.96
CA ALA A 57 26.67 -1.83 -4.55
C ALA A 57 26.85 -3.31 -4.21
N MET A 58 26.99 -4.15 -5.22
CA MET A 58 27.07 -5.60 -5.04
C MET A 58 28.50 -6.08 -4.89
N ARG A 59 29.16 -5.59 -3.84
CA ARG A 59 30.53 -5.96 -3.50
C ARG A 59 30.53 -6.68 -2.15
N PRO A 60 31.35 -7.71 -1.99
CA PRO A 60 31.38 -8.46 -0.72
C PRO A 60 31.63 -7.59 0.51
N GLU A 61 32.50 -6.58 0.39
CA GLU A 61 32.81 -5.67 1.49
C GLU A 61 31.63 -4.78 1.88
N ASP A 62 30.65 -4.63 1.00
CA ASP A 62 29.46 -3.79 1.22
C ASP A 62 28.19 -4.60 1.57
N ALA A 63 28.35 -5.90 1.81
CA ALA A 63 27.19 -6.78 2.01
C ALA A 63 26.31 -6.34 3.16
N GLU A 64 26.88 -5.94 4.29
CA GLU A 64 26.12 -5.53 5.45
C GLU A 64 25.36 -4.23 5.18
N MET A 65 26.02 -3.26 4.56
CA MET A 65 25.37 -2.03 4.14
C MET A 65 24.20 -2.30 3.19
N LEU A 66 24.42 -3.21 2.22
CA LEU A 66 23.40 -3.56 1.24
C LEU A 66 22.17 -4.19 1.90
N GLN A 67 22.38 -5.07 2.87
CA GLN A 67 21.29 -5.68 3.63
C GLN A 67 20.44 -4.62 4.33
N ASP A 68 21.11 -3.64 4.94
CA ASP A 68 20.39 -2.56 5.63
C ASP A 68 19.61 -1.68 4.66
N LEU A 69 20.18 -1.36 3.51
CA LEU A 69 19.49 -0.57 2.49
C LEU A 69 18.28 -1.29 1.94
N ILE A 70 18.36 -2.60 1.72
CA ILE A 70 17.22 -3.40 1.26
C ILE A 70 16.12 -3.37 2.31
N THR A 71 16.45 -3.54 3.58
CA THR A 71 15.48 -3.52 4.66
C THR A 71 14.76 -2.16 4.74
N VAL A 72 15.52 -1.07 4.68
CA VAL A 72 14.95 0.28 4.72
C VAL A 72 14.04 0.54 3.52
N ALA A 73 14.51 0.22 2.32
CA ALA A 73 13.73 0.45 1.10
C ALA A 73 12.46 -0.40 1.08
N ALA A 74 12.54 -1.66 1.48
CA ALA A 74 11.39 -2.57 1.51
C ALA A 74 10.33 -2.07 2.49
N ASN A 75 10.73 -1.72 3.70
CA ASN A 75 9.80 -1.23 4.71
C ASN A 75 9.15 0.09 4.28
N GLU A 76 9.91 0.98 3.68
CA GLU A 76 9.39 2.26 3.19
C GLU A 76 8.40 2.07 2.04
N ALA A 77 8.72 1.18 1.09
CA ALA A 77 7.83 0.88 -0.03
C ALA A 77 6.50 0.30 0.47
N LEU A 78 6.56 -0.64 1.42
CA LEU A 78 5.37 -1.23 2.02
C LEU A 78 4.55 -0.19 2.78
N ARG A 79 5.21 0.71 3.50
CA ARG A 79 4.54 1.79 4.22
C ARG A 79 3.81 2.72 3.25
N LYS A 80 4.47 3.13 2.18
CA LYS A 80 3.87 3.99 1.16
C LYS A 80 2.66 3.33 0.51
N ALA A 81 2.78 2.05 0.18
CA ALA A 81 1.68 1.30 -0.42
C ALA A 81 0.48 1.21 0.54
N ARG A 82 0.74 0.92 1.80
CA ARG A 82 -0.31 0.85 2.82
C ARG A 82 -1.00 2.21 3.01
N GLU A 83 -0.24 3.29 3.06
CA GLU A 83 -0.81 4.63 3.19
C GLU A 83 -1.66 5.01 1.98
N ALA A 84 -1.26 4.60 0.77
CA ALA A 84 -2.04 4.85 -0.42
C ALA A 84 -3.40 4.15 -0.35
N VAL A 85 -3.43 2.89 0.14
CA VAL A 85 -4.68 2.15 0.34
C VAL A 85 -5.55 2.83 1.38
N GLU A 86 -4.97 3.20 2.52
CA GLU A 86 -5.71 3.89 3.58
C GLU A 86 -6.32 5.20 3.09
N HIS A 87 -5.55 5.96 2.30
CA HIS A 87 -6.03 7.22 1.73
C HIS A 87 -7.21 7.00 0.79
N ALA A 88 -7.11 5.98 -0.09
CA ALA A 88 -8.18 5.64 -1.01
C ALA A 88 -9.45 5.21 -0.27
N MET A 89 -9.28 4.43 0.81
CA MET A 89 -10.40 3.98 1.63
C MET A 89 -11.09 5.12 2.35
N LYS A 90 -10.35 6.09 2.85
CA LYS A 90 -10.92 7.27 3.50
C LYS A 90 -11.81 8.06 2.56
N LYS A 91 -11.45 8.14 1.28
CA LYS A 91 -12.27 8.81 0.27
C LYS A 91 -13.63 8.11 0.11
N VAL A 92 -13.64 6.78 0.14
CA VAL A 92 -14.88 6.02 0.01
C VAL A 92 -15.78 6.21 1.22
N THR A 93 -15.20 6.22 2.41
CA THR A 93 -15.97 6.38 3.65
C THR A 93 -16.33 7.84 3.93
N GLY A 94 -15.88 8.76 3.07
CA GLY A 94 -16.17 10.17 3.24
C GLY A 94 -15.54 10.80 4.47
N GLY A 95 -14.50 10.17 5.01
CA GLY A 95 -13.89 10.65 6.24
C GLY A 95 -14.73 10.40 7.47
N ALA A 96 -15.81 9.62 7.34
CA ALA A 96 -16.75 9.35 8.43
C ALA A 96 -16.12 8.57 9.59
N GLY A 97 -14.88 8.13 9.44
CA GLY A 97 -14.18 7.46 10.51
C GLY A 97 -14.91 6.23 10.99
N LEU A 98 -14.97 5.19 10.15
CA LEU A 98 -15.55 3.93 10.57
C LEU A 98 -14.54 3.21 11.46
N PRO A 99 -14.74 3.23 12.79
CA PRO A 99 -13.77 2.61 13.69
C PRO A 99 -13.63 1.13 13.38
N GLY A 100 -12.40 0.66 13.30
CA GLY A 100 -12.12 -0.75 13.06
C GLY A 100 -11.85 -1.12 11.61
N LEU A 101 -12.03 -0.21 10.67
CA LEU A 101 -11.70 -0.46 9.26
C LEU A 101 -10.24 -0.13 8.92
N PHE A 102 -9.62 0.65 9.75
CA PHE A 102 -8.25 1.12 9.52
C PHE A 102 -7.35 0.81 10.69
#